data_159659d0ec01979d665e70a5512de803
#
_entry.id   159659d0ec01979d665e70a5512de803
#
_cell.length_a   1.000
_cell.length_b   1.000
_cell.length_c   1.000
_cell.angle_alpha   90.00
_cell.angle_beta   90.00
_cell.angle_gamma   90.00
#
_symmetry.space_group_name_H-M   'P 1'
#
loop_
_entity.id
_entity.type
_entity.pdbx_description
1 polymer ?
#
loop_
_entity_poly.entity_id
_entity_poly.type
_entity_poly.pdbx_seq_one_letter_code
_entity_poly.pdbx_strand_id
1 'polypeptide(L)'
;MSIQFKRLCADDIIENIDYFKNCALNLSDYSAAFKIMWQDYFTEYFALVHNCLVFMEYYQGRTYFYYPLSMGSAEDEAAALDEIERYCRENNVRLHYTSVPSEKLCAMVKRYGAELRMNNKRRWRDYLYNAQDFVTYGGKKFSGQRNHVNKFKKLYPQFEFCELNGSNRDEILEFLKEFERRQLDKGTTIAREELQSVFKLTDYIDEFALKAGGIRVDGKLVSYSVGEVCGDQLIIHVEKALTQYEGIYATTAHEFAKHYVTDAIAYINREDDSGDAGLRKSKLQYNPIELVDKYTLLPHRAIDGVSHLPSIVCDRIEIREITDINANEFYRLEYDVARNRYWGYNWREHFSGEPTPEYFMRGIREDFKNKDEMPLGIFYDRRLAGEVVLHNFGYRNDCEIGVRLLPEFEGLGLAKEALLGLMRYAFFELDIDTVLAKCYKENERSKRTLLSAGMKFIGEDETFYYFMKTAAM
;
A
#
# COMPACT_ATOMS: atom_id res chain seq x y z
N MET A 1 10.49 -24.13 6.16
CA MET A 1 9.08 -24.17 5.66
C MET A 1 8.72 -22.74 5.29
N SER A 2 8.05 -22.53 4.15
CA SER A 2 7.58 -21.19 3.76
C SER A 2 6.54 -20.67 4.75
N ILE A 3 6.43 -19.35 4.92
CA ILE A 3 5.40 -18.71 5.75
C ILE A 3 4.01 -19.21 5.30
N GLN A 4 3.18 -19.58 6.27
CA GLN A 4 1.77 -19.88 6.05
C GLN A 4 0.93 -18.74 6.63
N PHE A 5 0.46 -17.85 5.76
CA PHE A 5 -0.43 -16.77 6.14
C PHE A 5 -1.86 -17.29 6.31
N LYS A 6 -2.51 -16.90 7.40
CA LYS A 6 -3.95 -17.10 7.61
C LYS A 6 -4.66 -15.75 7.70
N ARG A 7 -5.93 -15.72 7.35
CA ARG A 7 -6.78 -14.53 7.49
C ARG A 7 -6.78 -14.07 8.94
N LEU A 8 -6.52 -12.78 9.18
CA LEU A 8 -6.51 -12.22 10.52
C LEU A 8 -7.95 -12.19 11.08
N CYS A 9 -8.13 -12.60 12.33
CA CYS A 9 -9.36 -12.45 13.09
C CYS A 9 -9.09 -11.95 14.51
N ALA A 10 -10.14 -11.62 15.26
CA ALA A 10 -10.00 -11.07 16.60
C ALA A 10 -9.33 -12.04 17.57
N ASP A 11 -9.64 -13.34 17.48
CA ASP A 11 -9.02 -14.35 18.34
C ASP A 11 -7.51 -14.40 18.17
N ASP A 12 -7.02 -14.23 16.93
CA ASP A 12 -5.58 -14.16 16.64
C ASP A 12 -4.90 -12.98 17.34
N ILE A 13 -5.58 -11.83 17.39
CA ILE A 13 -5.08 -10.64 18.08
C ILE A 13 -5.06 -10.88 19.59
N ILE A 14 -6.13 -11.46 20.13
CA ILE A 14 -6.26 -11.79 21.56
C ILE A 14 -5.16 -12.77 22.00
N GLU A 15 -4.95 -13.84 21.23
CA GLU A 15 -3.90 -14.83 21.51
C GLU A 15 -2.48 -14.24 21.48
N ASN A 16 -2.29 -13.16 20.70
CA ASN A 16 -0.99 -12.51 20.53
C ASN A 16 -0.95 -11.08 21.09
N ILE A 17 -1.84 -10.75 22.02
CA ILE A 17 -2.02 -9.37 22.53
C ILE A 17 -0.75 -8.78 23.14
N ASP A 18 0.16 -9.60 23.66
CA ASP A 18 1.41 -9.14 24.25
C ASP A 18 2.36 -8.51 23.23
N TYR A 19 2.31 -8.91 21.95
CA TYR A 19 3.07 -8.26 20.89
C TYR A 19 2.64 -6.81 20.70
N PHE A 20 1.33 -6.55 20.77
CA PHE A 20 0.76 -5.20 20.61
C PHE A 20 1.04 -4.33 21.84
N LYS A 21 0.84 -4.87 23.05
CA LYS A 21 1.08 -4.15 24.31
C LYS A 21 2.54 -3.74 24.52
N ASN A 22 3.48 -4.59 24.07
CA ASN A 22 4.92 -4.36 24.18
C ASN A 22 5.52 -3.80 22.89
N CYS A 23 4.68 -3.32 21.95
CA CYS A 23 5.12 -2.78 20.68
C CYS A 23 6.03 -1.56 20.89
N ALA A 24 7.26 -1.66 20.38
CA ALA A 24 8.22 -0.55 20.37
C ALA A 24 8.09 0.34 19.11
N LEU A 25 7.20 -0.02 18.18
CA LEU A 25 6.98 0.72 16.94
C LEU A 25 5.92 1.80 17.18
N ASN A 26 6.29 3.05 17.00
CA ASN A 26 5.48 4.22 17.39
C ASN A 26 4.44 4.63 16.34
N LEU A 27 3.81 3.67 15.64
CA LEU A 27 2.80 3.90 14.62
C LEU A 27 1.46 3.29 15.02
N SER A 28 0.37 3.99 14.74
CA SER A 28 -0.99 3.52 14.99
C SER A 28 -1.32 2.19 14.29
N ASP A 29 -0.71 1.95 13.12
CA ASP A 29 -0.89 0.75 12.31
C ASP A 29 -0.49 -0.57 13.01
N TYR A 30 0.31 -0.49 14.08
CA TYR A 30 0.78 -1.63 14.86
C TYR A 30 -0.03 -1.84 16.15
N SER A 31 -1.14 -1.16 16.35
CA SER A 31 -2.05 -1.37 17.48
C SER A 31 -3.07 -2.46 17.22
N ALA A 32 -3.55 -3.13 18.26
CA ALA A 32 -4.57 -4.18 18.18
C ALA A 32 -5.90 -3.62 17.65
N ALA A 33 -6.29 -2.44 18.12
CA ALA A 33 -7.50 -1.76 17.69
C ALA A 33 -7.46 -1.42 16.18
N PHE A 34 -6.34 -0.87 15.68
CA PHE A 34 -6.19 -0.59 14.25
C PHE A 34 -6.36 -1.86 13.42
N LYS A 35 -5.71 -2.95 13.83
CA LYS A 35 -5.79 -4.23 13.10
C LYS A 35 -7.22 -4.76 13.03
N ILE A 36 -7.98 -4.78 14.11
CA ILE A 36 -9.36 -5.26 14.08
C ILE A 36 -10.30 -4.32 13.29
N MET A 37 -10.07 -3.01 13.37
CA MET A 37 -10.89 -2.03 12.65
C MET A 37 -10.77 -2.16 11.14
N TRP A 38 -9.57 -2.35 10.63
CA TRP A 38 -9.28 -2.24 9.21
C TRP A 38 -9.01 -3.57 8.49
N GLN A 39 -8.98 -4.71 9.21
CA GLN A 39 -8.66 -6.04 8.66
C GLN A 39 -9.49 -6.45 7.45
N ASP A 40 -10.74 -6.00 7.34
CA ASP A 40 -11.61 -6.35 6.21
C ASP A 40 -11.43 -5.39 5.03
N TYR A 41 -11.15 -4.11 5.33
CA TYR A 41 -10.88 -3.09 4.32
C TYR A 41 -9.57 -3.36 3.59
N PHE A 42 -8.51 -3.67 4.32
CA PHE A 42 -7.20 -4.01 3.75
C PHE A 42 -7.02 -5.49 3.45
N THR A 43 -8.00 -6.34 3.72
CA THR A 43 -7.91 -7.80 3.55
C THR A 43 -6.64 -8.37 4.20
N GLU A 44 -6.54 -8.24 5.52
CA GLU A 44 -5.33 -8.58 6.27
C GLU A 44 -5.19 -10.07 6.56
N TYR A 45 -3.94 -10.52 6.48
CA TYR A 45 -3.46 -11.85 6.86
C TYR A 45 -2.29 -11.70 7.84
N PHE A 46 -2.02 -12.73 8.62
CA PHE A 46 -0.87 -12.75 9.50
C PHE A 46 -0.24 -14.13 9.61
N ALA A 47 1.00 -14.15 10.09
CA ALA A 47 1.73 -15.35 10.50
C ALA A 47 2.64 -15.03 11.68
N LEU A 48 2.88 -16.03 12.53
CA LEU A 48 3.90 -15.97 13.58
C LEU A 48 5.15 -16.70 13.09
N VAL A 49 6.27 -15.96 12.98
CA VAL A 49 7.52 -16.44 12.41
C VAL A 49 8.70 -15.85 13.17
N HIS A 50 9.64 -16.68 13.63
CA HIS A 50 10.84 -16.24 14.38
C HIS A 50 10.53 -15.23 15.52
N ASN A 51 9.53 -15.53 16.35
CA ASN A 51 9.06 -14.64 17.41
C ASN A 51 8.60 -13.25 16.93
N CYS A 52 8.19 -13.14 15.67
CA CYS A 52 7.62 -11.93 15.08
C CYS A 52 6.23 -12.20 14.55
N LEU A 53 5.29 -11.26 14.77
CA LEU A 53 4.07 -11.20 13.99
C LEU A 53 4.38 -10.51 12.67
N VAL A 54 4.08 -11.21 11.58
CA VAL A 54 4.22 -10.70 10.22
C VAL A 54 2.82 -10.50 9.65
N PHE A 55 2.51 -9.26 9.28
CA PHE A 55 1.24 -8.91 8.65
C PHE A 55 1.41 -8.76 7.15
N MET A 56 0.45 -9.25 6.40
CA MET A 56 0.31 -9.08 4.96
C MET A 56 -1.08 -8.55 4.67
N GLU A 57 -1.17 -7.47 3.90
CA GLU A 57 -2.44 -6.92 3.44
C GLU A 57 -2.56 -7.00 1.92
N TYR A 58 -3.79 -7.18 1.45
CA TYR A 58 -4.13 -7.06 0.05
C TYR A 58 -5.08 -5.89 -0.14
N TYR A 59 -4.60 -4.85 -0.83
CA TYR A 59 -5.34 -3.61 -1.03
C TYR A 59 -5.17 -3.08 -2.45
N GLN A 60 -6.27 -2.77 -3.12
CA GLN A 60 -6.30 -2.24 -4.49
C GLN A 60 -5.48 -3.05 -5.50
N GLY A 61 -5.55 -4.37 -5.43
CA GLY A 61 -4.84 -5.26 -6.35
C GLY A 61 -3.38 -5.51 -6.00
N ARG A 62 -2.89 -5.02 -4.87
CA ARG A 62 -1.49 -5.09 -4.45
C ARG A 62 -1.35 -5.77 -3.11
N THR A 63 -0.25 -6.52 -2.95
CA THR A 63 0.13 -7.14 -1.67
C THR A 63 1.19 -6.27 -1.00
N TYR A 64 1.00 -6.01 0.30
CA TYR A 64 1.94 -5.27 1.13
C TYR A 64 2.27 -6.08 2.39
N PHE A 65 3.49 -5.92 2.89
CA PHE A 65 3.95 -6.51 4.13
C PHE A 65 4.31 -5.39 5.12
N TYR A 66 3.90 -5.55 6.36
CA TYR A 66 4.36 -4.70 7.43
C TYR A 66 5.78 -5.07 7.84
N TYR A 67 6.52 -4.13 8.42
CA TYR A 67 7.75 -4.49 9.12
C TYR A 67 7.41 -5.47 10.25
N PRO A 68 8.18 -6.55 10.48
CA PRO A 68 7.85 -7.54 11.49
C PRO A 68 7.70 -6.94 12.88
N LEU A 69 6.58 -7.21 13.54
CA LEU A 69 6.33 -6.80 14.93
C LEU A 69 6.96 -7.85 15.86
N SER A 70 8.07 -7.51 16.49
CA SER A 70 8.90 -8.41 17.28
C SER A 70 8.80 -8.12 18.79
N MET A 71 8.79 -9.16 19.60
CA MET A 71 9.08 -9.09 21.04
C MET A 71 10.55 -9.39 21.34
N GLY A 72 11.33 -9.67 20.32
CA GLY A 72 12.65 -10.25 20.45
C GLY A 72 13.77 -9.39 19.89
N SER A 73 14.71 -10.08 19.30
CA SER A 73 15.97 -9.53 18.84
C SER A 73 15.91 -8.98 17.40
N ALA A 74 16.93 -8.21 17.04
CA ALA A 74 17.13 -7.78 15.65
C ALA A 74 17.39 -8.99 14.71
N GLU A 75 17.91 -10.10 15.25
CA GLU A 75 18.11 -11.35 14.52
C GLU A 75 16.77 -12.01 14.17
N ASP A 76 15.80 -12.00 15.09
CA ASP A 76 14.44 -12.49 14.82
C ASP A 76 13.76 -11.65 13.72
N GLU A 77 13.88 -10.32 13.80
CA GLU A 77 13.37 -9.42 12.75
C GLU A 77 14.01 -9.71 11.39
N ALA A 78 15.34 -9.88 11.36
CA ALA A 78 16.06 -10.18 10.12
C ALA A 78 15.63 -11.54 9.50
N ALA A 79 15.47 -12.57 10.36
CA ALA A 79 14.99 -13.88 9.94
C ALA A 79 13.54 -13.83 9.40
N ALA A 80 12.68 -13.04 10.04
CA ALA A 80 11.31 -12.83 9.56
C ALA A 80 11.28 -12.12 8.19
N LEU A 81 12.16 -11.13 7.97
CA LEU A 81 12.31 -10.47 6.66
C LEU A 81 12.81 -11.46 5.59
N ASP A 82 13.72 -12.39 5.92
CA ASP A 82 14.17 -13.44 5.00
C ASP A 82 13.01 -14.37 4.58
N GLU A 83 12.11 -14.70 5.52
CA GLU A 83 10.94 -15.51 5.22
C GLU A 83 9.94 -14.77 4.32
N ILE A 84 9.70 -13.47 4.55
CA ILE A 84 8.86 -12.64 3.68
C ILE A 84 9.41 -12.64 2.24
N GLU A 85 10.71 -12.43 2.08
CA GLU A 85 11.35 -12.46 0.75
C GLU A 85 11.22 -13.83 0.08
N ARG A 86 11.40 -14.92 0.86
CA ARG A 86 11.22 -16.28 0.36
C ARG A 86 9.78 -16.50 -0.12
N TYR A 87 8.81 -16.09 0.70
CA TYR A 87 7.40 -16.18 0.33
C TYR A 87 7.10 -15.43 -0.97
N CYS A 88 7.62 -14.21 -1.12
CA CYS A 88 7.44 -13.43 -2.33
C CYS A 88 8.01 -14.13 -3.57
N ARG A 89 9.20 -14.70 -3.47
CA ARG A 89 9.83 -15.46 -4.59
C ARG A 89 9.05 -16.72 -4.95
N GLU A 90 8.62 -17.51 -3.94
CA GLU A 90 7.93 -18.78 -4.16
C GLU A 90 6.52 -18.57 -4.74
N ASN A 91 5.85 -17.47 -4.40
CA ASN A 91 4.49 -17.17 -4.84
C ASN A 91 4.41 -16.16 -5.99
N ASN A 92 5.55 -15.72 -6.52
CA ASN A 92 5.64 -14.70 -7.55
C ASN A 92 4.92 -13.39 -7.15
N VAL A 93 5.01 -13.02 -5.87
CA VAL A 93 4.45 -11.79 -5.30
C VAL A 93 5.54 -10.75 -5.23
N ARG A 94 5.25 -9.54 -5.69
CA ARG A 94 6.17 -8.43 -5.56
C ARG A 94 6.33 -8.01 -4.10
N LEU A 95 7.56 -7.78 -3.68
CA LEU A 95 7.87 -7.34 -2.32
C LEU A 95 7.63 -5.83 -2.18
N HIS A 96 6.61 -5.49 -1.40
CA HIS A 96 6.30 -4.16 -0.94
C HIS A 96 6.22 -4.14 0.57
N TYR A 97 6.92 -3.23 1.22
CA TYR A 97 6.66 -2.96 2.63
C TYR A 97 5.78 -1.71 2.79
N THR A 98 4.88 -1.72 3.75
CA THR A 98 4.04 -0.58 4.14
C THR A 98 4.22 -0.27 5.62
N SER A 99 3.86 0.93 6.02
CA SER A 99 3.91 1.42 7.40
C SER A 99 5.24 1.13 8.12
N VAL A 100 6.36 1.22 7.37
CA VAL A 100 7.68 1.05 7.95
C VAL A 100 8.04 2.30 8.76
N PRO A 101 8.35 2.17 10.05
CA PRO A 101 8.68 3.31 10.89
C PRO A 101 10.09 3.84 10.61
N SER A 102 10.29 5.12 10.87
CA SER A 102 11.55 5.84 10.58
C SER A 102 12.77 5.18 11.21
N GLU A 103 12.64 4.65 12.44
CA GLU A 103 13.71 4.00 13.20
C GLU A 103 14.22 2.71 12.54
N LYS A 104 13.40 2.09 11.67
CA LYS A 104 13.78 0.85 10.95
C LYS A 104 14.42 1.12 9.59
N LEU A 105 14.38 2.36 9.09
CA LEU A 105 14.91 2.69 7.75
C LEU A 105 16.40 2.37 7.60
N CYS A 106 17.23 2.65 8.61
CA CYS A 106 18.66 2.34 8.52
C CYS A 106 18.91 0.84 8.32
N ALA A 107 18.14 -0.02 9.01
CA ALA A 107 18.23 -1.47 8.85
C ALA A 107 17.77 -1.90 7.44
N MET A 108 16.70 -1.31 6.93
CA MET A 108 16.18 -1.61 5.60
C MET A 108 17.14 -1.15 4.49
N VAL A 109 17.75 0.04 4.61
CA VAL A 109 18.77 0.51 3.67
C VAL A 109 20.03 -0.36 3.73
N LYS A 110 20.45 -0.80 4.92
CA LYS A 110 21.58 -1.73 5.06
C LYS A 110 21.28 -3.08 4.38
N ARG A 111 20.04 -3.55 4.45
CA ARG A 111 19.61 -4.82 3.87
C ARG A 111 19.51 -4.76 2.34
N TYR A 112 18.87 -3.72 1.80
CA TYR A 112 18.48 -3.63 0.38
C TYR A 112 19.35 -2.69 -0.45
N GLY A 113 20.24 -1.95 0.17
CA GLY A 113 21.11 -1.01 -0.53
C GLY A 113 20.55 0.40 -0.66
N ALA A 114 21.37 1.30 -1.22
CA ALA A 114 21.04 2.72 -1.35
C ALA A 114 19.94 3.01 -2.40
N GLU A 115 19.65 2.06 -3.28
CA GLU A 115 18.64 2.20 -4.35
C GLU A 115 17.24 1.78 -3.90
N LEU A 116 17.08 1.38 -2.63
CA LEU A 116 15.78 1.14 -2.02
C LEU A 116 14.83 2.32 -2.26
N ARG A 117 13.76 2.10 -3.02
CA ARG A 117 12.76 3.14 -3.23
C ARG A 117 11.93 3.33 -1.96
N MET A 118 11.88 4.56 -1.49
CA MET A 118 11.12 4.96 -0.31
C MET A 118 10.07 6.01 -0.68
N ASN A 119 8.86 5.84 -0.20
CA ASN A 119 7.78 6.81 -0.34
C ASN A 119 7.17 7.11 1.02
N ASN A 120 6.92 8.39 1.27
CA ASN A 120 6.33 8.87 2.50
C ASN A 120 5.25 9.90 2.16
N LYS A 121 4.01 9.47 2.18
CA LYS A 121 2.87 10.34 1.84
C LYS A 121 2.35 11.04 3.08
N ARG A 122 2.31 12.38 3.07
CA ARG A 122 1.82 13.20 4.17
C ARG A 122 0.45 12.76 4.72
N ARG A 123 -0.45 12.32 3.87
CA ARG A 123 -1.81 11.91 4.25
C ARG A 123 -1.86 10.69 5.19
N TRP A 124 -0.79 9.92 5.26
CA TRP A 124 -0.66 8.72 6.08
C TRP A 124 0.18 8.93 7.35
N ARG A 125 0.68 10.16 7.62
CA ARG A 125 1.48 10.46 8.81
C ARG A 125 0.60 10.61 10.02
N ASP A 126 0.95 9.97 11.12
CA ASP A 126 0.26 10.12 12.39
C ASP A 126 0.52 11.48 13.01
N TYR A 127 -0.52 12.03 13.61
CA TYR A 127 -0.45 13.29 14.36
C TYR A 127 -0.12 12.99 15.82
N LEU A 128 1.08 13.34 16.26
CA LEU A 128 1.58 13.16 17.61
C LEU A 128 1.48 14.47 18.41
N TYR A 129 1.01 14.37 19.63
CA TYR A 129 0.84 15.51 20.54
C TYR A 129 1.44 15.21 21.89
N ASN A 130 1.84 16.26 22.64
CA ASN A 130 2.18 16.11 24.06
C ASN A 130 0.90 15.79 24.86
N ALA A 131 0.90 14.73 25.64
CA ALA A 131 -0.27 14.27 26.38
C ALA A 131 -0.76 15.32 27.40
N GLN A 132 0.16 16.03 28.07
CA GLN A 132 -0.16 17.06 29.05
C GLN A 132 -0.86 18.29 28.43
N ASP A 133 -0.64 18.54 27.14
CA ASP A 133 -1.36 19.59 26.42
C ASP A 133 -2.87 19.31 26.37
N PHE A 134 -3.29 18.06 26.25
CA PHE A 134 -4.70 17.66 26.28
C PHE A 134 -5.28 17.64 27.71
N VAL A 135 -4.48 17.24 28.68
CA VAL A 135 -4.89 17.23 30.10
C VAL A 135 -5.15 18.64 30.63
N THR A 136 -4.41 19.64 30.15
CA THR A 136 -4.47 21.00 30.72
C THR A 136 -5.05 22.04 29.77
N TYR A 137 -4.94 21.85 28.47
CA TYR A 137 -5.09 22.87 27.44
C TYR A 137 -4.36 24.18 27.80
N GLY A 138 -3.16 24.05 28.34
CA GLY A 138 -2.37 25.17 28.87
C GLY A 138 -1.86 26.13 27.79
N GLY A 139 -1.60 27.38 28.22
CA GLY A 139 -0.98 28.38 27.35
C GLY A 139 -1.89 29.00 26.29
N LYS A 140 -1.33 29.98 25.56
CA LYS A 140 -2.06 30.77 24.55
C LYS A 140 -2.50 29.91 23.34
N LYS A 141 -1.71 28.92 22.95
CA LYS A 141 -1.97 28.05 21.78
C LYS A 141 -3.28 27.25 21.90
N PHE A 142 -3.76 26.98 23.14
CA PHE A 142 -5.01 26.25 23.38
C PHE A 142 -6.17 27.15 23.84
N SER A 143 -6.09 28.46 23.66
CA SER A 143 -7.19 29.37 24.05
C SER A 143 -8.54 29.03 23.36
N GLY A 144 -8.49 28.57 22.10
CA GLY A 144 -9.67 28.13 21.36
C GLY A 144 -10.34 26.92 22.01
N GLN A 145 -9.55 25.87 22.31
CA GLN A 145 -10.04 24.64 22.95
C GLN A 145 -10.62 24.93 24.34
N ARG A 146 -9.92 25.73 25.16
CA ARG A 146 -10.48 26.17 26.45
C ARG A 146 -11.80 26.92 26.30
N ASN A 147 -11.93 27.81 25.32
CA ASN A 147 -13.20 28.50 25.08
C ASN A 147 -14.33 27.55 24.73
N HIS A 148 -14.04 26.51 23.91
CA HIS A 148 -15.04 25.47 23.61
C HIS A 148 -15.42 24.67 24.84
N VAL A 149 -14.46 24.24 25.66
CA VAL A 149 -14.71 23.52 26.92
C VAL A 149 -15.51 24.40 27.92
N ASN A 150 -15.12 25.66 28.10
CA ASN A 150 -15.82 26.58 29.02
C ASN A 150 -17.23 26.84 28.54
N LYS A 151 -17.46 27.00 27.24
CA LYS A 151 -18.78 27.18 26.66
C LYS A 151 -19.65 25.95 26.89
N PHE A 152 -19.12 24.76 26.64
CA PHE A 152 -19.83 23.50 26.89
C PHE A 152 -20.22 23.37 28.36
N LYS A 153 -19.28 23.58 29.30
CA LYS A 153 -19.55 23.53 30.77
C LYS A 153 -20.62 24.52 31.23
N LYS A 154 -20.68 25.70 30.59
CA LYS A 154 -21.71 26.69 30.87
C LYS A 154 -23.08 26.27 30.36
N LEU A 155 -23.16 25.66 29.18
CA LEU A 155 -24.42 25.24 28.54
C LEU A 155 -24.96 23.93 29.17
N TYR A 156 -24.09 23.05 29.62
CA TYR A 156 -24.43 21.72 30.16
C TYR A 156 -23.74 21.49 31.52
N PRO A 157 -24.11 22.21 32.58
CA PRO A 157 -23.42 22.18 33.87
C PRO A 157 -23.52 20.83 34.58
N GLN A 158 -24.47 19.98 34.20
CA GLN A 158 -24.72 18.64 34.76
C GLN A 158 -24.12 17.52 33.90
N PHE A 159 -23.19 17.84 32.95
CA PHE A 159 -22.54 16.81 32.17
C PHE A 159 -21.64 15.92 33.04
N GLU A 160 -21.52 14.67 32.68
CA GLU A 160 -20.65 13.69 33.32
C GLU A 160 -19.73 13.02 32.26
N PHE A 161 -18.43 12.94 32.55
CA PHE A 161 -17.56 12.02 31.83
C PHE A 161 -17.73 10.63 32.44
N CYS A 162 -17.92 9.63 31.60
CA CYS A 162 -18.06 8.25 32.03
C CYS A 162 -17.05 7.35 31.32
N GLU A 163 -16.40 6.48 32.09
CA GLU A 163 -15.69 5.33 31.53
C GLU A 163 -16.74 4.35 30.97
N LEU A 164 -16.40 3.75 29.83
CA LEU A 164 -17.26 2.81 29.12
C LEU A 164 -16.47 1.49 28.93
N ASN A 165 -17.21 0.39 28.93
CA ASN A 165 -16.67 -0.97 28.75
C ASN A 165 -17.70 -1.85 28.02
N GLY A 166 -17.46 -3.15 27.88
CA GLY A 166 -18.36 -4.08 27.21
C GLY A 166 -19.78 -4.10 27.77
N SER A 167 -20.00 -3.79 29.08
CA SER A 167 -21.33 -3.72 29.66
C SER A 167 -22.17 -2.51 29.16
N ASN A 168 -21.51 -1.50 28.58
CA ASN A 168 -22.16 -0.33 27.99
C ASN A 168 -22.46 -0.49 26.49
N ARG A 169 -22.26 -1.68 25.94
CA ARG A 169 -22.34 -1.95 24.49
C ARG A 169 -23.64 -1.42 23.88
N ASP A 170 -24.78 -1.69 24.47
CA ASP A 170 -26.08 -1.30 23.91
C ASP A 170 -26.23 0.24 23.88
N GLU A 171 -25.79 0.94 24.91
CA GLU A 171 -25.77 2.41 24.99
C GLU A 171 -24.85 3.01 23.91
N ILE A 172 -23.67 2.43 23.72
CA ILE A 172 -22.71 2.86 22.69
C ILE A 172 -23.32 2.65 21.30
N LEU A 173 -23.93 1.50 21.04
CA LEU A 173 -24.58 1.21 19.77
C LEU A 173 -25.77 2.17 19.49
N GLU A 174 -26.56 2.53 20.50
CA GLU A 174 -27.61 3.52 20.35
C GLU A 174 -27.04 4.89 19.98
N PHE A 175 -25.97 5.32 20.66
CA PHE A 175 -25.26 6.57 20.33
C PHE A 175 -24.72 6.57 18.90
N LEU A 176 -24.06 5.48 18.46
CA LEU A 176 -23.47 5.37 17.12
C LEU A 176 -24.55 5.41 16.03
N LYS A 177 -25.70 4.76 16.23
CA LYS A 177 -26.85 4.84 15.31
C LYS A 177 -27.42 6.26 15.20
N GLU A 178 -27.53 6.96 16.34
CA GLU A 178 -27.98 8.37 16.34
C GLU A 178 -26.95 9.26 15.65
N PHE A 179 -25.66 9.03 15.86
CA PHE A 179 -24.57 9.75 15.19
C PHE A 179 -24.63 9.54 13.67
N GLU A 180 -24.76 8.29 13.19
CA GLU A 180 -24.91 7.95 11.78
C GLU A 180 -26.10 8.65 11.14
N ARG A 181 -27.28 8.54 11.75
CA ARG A 181 -28.51 9.18 11.26
C ARG A 181 -28.31 10.68 11.06
N ARG A 182 -27.69 11.35 12.03
CA ARG A 182 -27.47 12.81 11.96
C ARG A 182 -26.43 13.22 10.91
N GLN A 183 -25.47 12.37 10.62
CA GLN A 183 -24.51 12.64 9.54
C GLN A 183 -25.17 12.49 8.16
N LEU A 184 -25.99 11.47 7.98
CA LEU A 184 -26.79 11.27 6.76
C LEU A 184 -27.73 12.45 6.51
N ASP A 185 -28.42 12.94 7.56
CA ASP A 185 -29.30 14.11 7.47
C ASP A 185 -28.57 15.39 7.02
N LYS A 186 -27.26 15.49 7.29
CA LYS A 186 -26.42 16.62 6.84
C LYS A 186 -25.82 16.41 5.43
N GLY A 187 -26.10 15.28 4.78
CA GLY A 187 -25.51 14.93 3.50
C GLY A 187 -24.00 14.65 3.56
N THR A 188 -23.47 14.38 4.76
CA THR A 188 -22.08 14.05 4.95
C THR A 188 -21.90 12.55 4.72
N THR A 189 -21.11 12.20 3.71
CA THR A 189 -20.68 10.80 3.51
C THR A 189 -19.63 10.48 4.57
N ILE A 190 -20.03 9.78 5.64
CA ILE A 190 -19.04 9.02 6.40
C ILE A 190 -18.67 7.85 5.52
N ALA A 191 -17.37 7.54 5.44
CA ALA A 191 -16.98 6.28 4.88
C ALA A 191 -17.73 5.18 5.66
N ARG A 192 -18.61 4.46 4.98
CA ARG A 192 -19.47 3.43 5.58
C ARG A 192 -18.60 2.41 6.30
N GLU A 193 -17.42 2.18 5.75
CA GLU A 193 -16.39 1.29 6.26
C GLU A 193 -15.88 1.74 7.64
N GLU A 194 -15.61 3.04 7.82
CA GLU A 194 -15.14 3.59 9.10
C GLU A 194 -16.16 3.37 10.22
N LEU A 195 -17.44 3.61 9.95
CA LEU A 195 -18.46 3.44 10.98
C LEU A 195 -18.66 1.96 11.34
N GLN A 196 -18.61 1.06 10.34
CA GLN A 196 -18.67 -0.38 10.57
C GLN A 196 -17.47 -0.86 11.41
N SER A 197 -16.28 -0.31 11.17
CA SER A 197 -15.09 -0.59 11.96
C SER A 197 -15.24 -0.15 13.41
N VAL A 198 -15.88 1.01 13.66
CA VAL A 198 -16.18 1.48 15.03
C VAL A 198 -17.18 0.56 15.73
N PHE A 199 -18.25 0.11 15.05
CA PHE A 199 -19.18 -0.88 15.61
C PHE A 199 -18.45 -2.17 16.02
N LYS A 200 -17.57 -2.68 15.14
CA LYS A 200 -16.79 -3.88 15.38
C LYS A 200 -15.84 -3.72 16.58
N LEU A 201 -15.11 -2.59 16.66
CA LEU A 201 -14.19 -2.33 17.76
C LEU A 201 -14.91 -2.31 19.11
N THR A 202 -16.15 -1.83 19.16
CA THR A 202 -16.96 -1.77 20.39
C THR A 202 -17.19 -3.16 21.01
N ASP A 203 -17.15 -4.22 20.21
CA ASP A 203 -17.30 -5.59 20.69
C ASP A 203 -16.06 -6.13 21.40
N TYR A 204 -14.90 -5.44 21.32
CA TYR A 204 -13.60 -5.89 21.84
C TYR A 204 -12.96 -4.93 22.85
N ILE A 205 -13.75 -4.03 23.46
CA ILE A 205 -13.23 -3.04 24.42
C ILE A 205 -12.50 -3.73 25.57
N ASP A 206 -13.09 -4.77 26.15
CA ASP A 206 -12.56 -5.44 27.32
C ASP A 206 -11.43 -6.39 26.96
N GLU A 207 -11.56 -7.15 25.88
CA GLU A 207 -10.59 -8.15 25.41
C GLU A 207 -9.25 -7.49 25.02
N PHE A 208 -9.28 -6.31 24.39
CA PHE A 208 -8.07 -5.58 24.03
C PHE A 208 -7.63 -4.58 25.11
N ALA A 209 -8.34 -4.55 26.25
CA ALA A 209 -8.09 -3.60 27.35
C ALA A 209 -8.07 -2.12 26.88
N LEU A 210 -8.95 -1.79 25.94
CA LEU A 210 -9.06 -0.45 25.40
C LEU A 210 -9.52 0.56 26.42
N LYS A 211 -9.15 1.81 26.24
CA LYS A 211 -9.64 2.95 27.01
C LYS A 211 -10.86 3.50 26.30
N ALA A 212 -12.04 3.26 26.79
CA ALA A 212 -13.26 3.77 26.22
C ALA A 212 -13.96 4.72 27.18
N GLY A 213 -14.53 5.82 26.65
CA GLY A 213 -15.22 6.79 27.47
C GLY A 213 -16.02 7.78 26.64
N GLY A 214 -16.86 8.52 27.32
CA GLY A 214 -17.72 9.50 26.68
C GLY A 214 -18.31 10.49 27.65
N ILE A 215 -19.13 11.40 27.13
CA ILE A 215 -19.86 12.40 27.91
C ILE A 215 -21.34 12.08 27.88
N ARG A 216 -21.98 12.07 29.05
CA ARG A 216 -23.43 12.09 29.18
C ARG A 216 -23.92 13.50 29.51
N VAL A 217 -25.03 13.86 28.89
CA VAL A 217 -25.81 15.06 29.20
C VAL A 217 -27.24 14.60 29.44
N ASP A 218 -27.80 14.97 30.60
CA ASP A 218 -29.13 14.52 31.03
C ASP A 218 -29.30 12.99 30.94
N GLY A 219 -28.29 12.25 31.33
CA GLY A 219 -28.24 10.78 31.32
C GLY A 219 -28.07 10.14 29.95
N LYS A 220 -28.00 10.89 28.85
CA LYS A 220 -27.81 10.39 27.49
C LYS A 220 -26.36 10.54 27.06
N LEU A 221 -25.79 9.46 26.47
CA LEU A 221 -24.45 9.49 25.86
C LEU A 221 -24.47 10.40 24.61
N VAL A 222 -23.60 11.43 24.58
CA VAL A 222 -23.53 12.43 23.51
C VAL A 222 -22.17 12.50 22.81
N SER A 223 -21.17 11.79 23.35
CA SER A 223 -19.90 11.55 22.70
C SER A 223 -19.32 10.19 23.10
N TYR A 224 -18.43 9.65 22.25
CA TYR A 224 -17.77 8.38 22.43
C TYR A 224 -16.34 8.47 21.87
N SER A 225 -15.37 8.07 22.68
CA SER A 225 -13.97 7.97 22.28
C SER A 225 -13.39 6.65 22.74
N VAL A 226 -12.50 6.09 21.90
CA VAL A 226 -11.74 4.86 22.20
C VAL A 226 -10.28 5.10 21.90
N GLY A 227 -9.44 4.67 22.81
CA GLY A 227 -7.99 4.67 22.64
C GLY A 227 -7.34 3.39 23.13
N GLU A 228 -6.11 3.20 22.74
CA GLU A 228 -5.25 2.08 23.13
C GLU A 228 -3.92 2.61 23.66
N VAL A 229 -3.41 2.02 24.73
CA VAL A 229 -2.10 2.38 25.28
C VAL A 229 -1.04 1.47 24.66
N CYS A 230 -0.13 2.05 23.90
CA CYS A 230 1.00 1.37 23.26
C CYS A 230 2.29 2.06 23.70
N GLY A 231 3.12 1.40 24.49
CA GLY A 231 4.32 2.00 25.07
C GLY A 231 4.00 3.26 25.89
N ASP A 232 4.58 4.39 25.52
CA ASP A 232 4.37 5.70 26.14
C ASP A 232 3.31 6.57 25.41
N GLN A 233 2.54 5.97 24.51
CA GLN A 233 1.51 6.65 23.73
C GLN A 233 0.10 6.17 24.08
N LEU A 234 -0.84 7.10 24.11
CA LEU A 234 -2.28 6.85 24.03
C LEU A 234 -2.73 7.10 22.59
N ILE A 235 -2.98 6.04 21.84
CA ILE A 235 -3.46 6.12 20.45
C ILE A 235 -4.98 6.26 20.48
N ILE A 236 -5.52 7.28 19.81
CA ILE A 236 -6.98 7.56 19.75
C ILE A 236 -7.52 7.07 18.42
N HIS A 237 -8.26 5.98 18.42
CA HIS A 237 -8.87 5.34 17.25
C HIS A 237 -10.24 5.91 16.91
N VAL A 238 -11.00 6.27 17.92
CA VAL A 238 -12.40 6.73 17.76
C VAL A 238 -12.60 8.04 18.51
N GLU A 239 -13.13 9.04 17.82
CA GLU A 239 -13.67 10.26 18.39
C GLU A 239 -14.96 10.63 17.64
N LYS A 240 -16.10 10.35 18.26
CA LYS A 240 -17.43 10.67 17.72
C LYS A 240 -18.22 11.50 18.71
N ALA A 241 -18.90 12.55 18.23
CA ALA A 241 -19.71 13.40 19.09
C ALA A 241 -20.89 14.02 18.33
N LEU A 242 -22.01 14.23 19.05
CA LEU A 242 -23.20 14.89 18.51
C LEU A 242 -22.98 16.40 18.49
N THR A 243 -22.76 16.97 17.32
CA THR A 243 -22.34 18.37 17.12
C THR A 243 -23.33 19.44 17.54
N GLN A 244 -24.60 19.09 17.82
CA GLN A 244 -25.57 20.02 18.43
C GLN A 244 -25.17 20.41 19.86
N TYR A 245 -24.31 19.65 20.53
CA TYR A 245 -23.73 19.99 21.81
C TYR A 245 -22.46 20.81 21.58
N GLU A 246 -22.59 22.11 21.55
CA GLU A 246 -21.48 23.01 21.17
C GLU A 246 -20.29 22.87 22.11
N GLY A 247 -19.09 22.65 21.56
CA GLY A 247 -17.84 22.42 22.31
C GLY A 247 -17.58 20.97 22.72
N ILE A 248 -18.48 20.03 22.35
CA ILE A 248 -18.42 18.63 22.78
C ILE A 248 -17.10 17.94 22.40
N TYR A 249 -16.59 18.08 21.18
CA TYR A 249 -15.32 17.43 20.76
C TYR A 249 -14.14 17.86 21.63
N ALA A 250 -13.97 19.17 21.87
CA ALA A 250 -12.87 19.66 22.69
C ALA A 250 -13.02 19.22 24.17
N THR A 251 -14.27 19.14 24.64
CA THR A 251 -14.55 18.70 26.03
C THR A 251 -14.31 17.20 26.16
N THR A 252 -14.75 16.40 25.22
CA THR A 252 -14.51 14.95 25.22
C THR A 252 -13.02 14.64 25.20
N ALA A 253 -12.25 15.23 24.28
CA ALA A 253 -10.82 15.01 24.19
C ALA A 253 -10.08 15.44 25.49
N HIS A 254 -10.51 16.54 26.11
CA HIS A 254 -9.95 17.02 27.37
C HIS A 254 -10.26 16.09 28.54
N GLU A 255 -11.52 15.73 28.75
CA GLU A 255 -11.91 14.89 29.89
C GLU A 255 -11.40 13.44 29.69
N PHE A 256 -11.34 12.93 28.46
CA PHE A 256 -10.73 11.65 28.13
C PHE A 256 -9.23 11.63 28.47
N ALA A 257 -8.50 12.66 28.08
CA ALA A 257 -7.07 12.77 28.42
C ALA A 257 -6.87 12.90 29.94
N LYS A 258 -7.67 13.69 30.63
CA LYS A 258 -7.59 13.82 32.10
C LYS A 258 -7.83 12.50 32.83
N HIS A 259 -8.67 11.64 32.25
CA HIS A 259 -9.03 10.37 32.87
C HIS A 259 -7.96 9.29 32.62
N TYR A 260 -7.42 9.21 31.39
CA TYR A 260 -6.59 8.08 30.96
C TYR A 260 -5.08 8.38 30.87
N VAL A 261 -4.68 9.66 30.77
CA VAL A 261 -3.24 10.00 30.73
C VAL A 261 -2.66 9.88 32.14
N THR A 262 -1.66 9.00 32.27
CA THR A 262 -0.86 8.79 33.46
C THR A 262 0.56 9.32 33.24
N ASP A 263 1.40 9.31 34.28
CA ASP A 263 2.82 9.71 34.19
C ASP A 263 3.62 8.85 33.18
N ALA A 264 3.15 7.64 32.90
CA ALA A 264 3.76 6.76 31.89
C ALA A 264 3.42 7.12 30.44
N ILE A 265 2.39 7.96 30.21
CA ILE A 265 1.93 8.36 28.88
C ILE A 265 2.45 9.76 28.54
N ALA A 266 3.47 9.80 27.69
CA ALA A 266 4.08 11.05 27.26
C ALA A 266 3.32 11.69 26.07
N TYR A 267 2.71 10.88 25.22
CA TYR A 267 2.14 11.31 23.96
C TYR A 267 0.70 10.85 23.76
N ILE A 268 -0.05 11.64 22.99
CA ILE A 268 -1.31 11.24 22.35
C ILE A 268 -1.06 11.17 20.85
N ASN A 269 -1.35 10.01 20.26
CA ASN A 269 -1.35 9.79 18.82
C ASN A 269 -2.82 9.77 18.35
N ARG A 270 -3.17 10.62 17.39
CA ARG A 270 -4.54 10.70 16.83
C ARG A 270 -4.59 10.23 15.39
N GLU A 271 -3.73 9.28 15.01
CA GLU A 271 -3.66 8.70 13.66
C GLU A 271 -3.47 9.74 12.54
N ASP A 272 -3.60 9.31 11.31
CA ASP A 272 -3.43 10.15 10.13
C ASP A 272 -4.71 10.94 9.74
N ASP A 273 -4.65 11.70 8.62
CA ASP A 273 -5.78 12.46 8.10
C ASP A 273 -6.40 11.86 6.82
N SER A 274 -5.92 10.71 6.35
CA SER A 274 -6.36 9.98 5.13
C SER A 274 -6.48 10.88 3.88
N GLY A 275 -5.93 12.10 3.93
CA GLY A 275 -6.03 13.12 2.89
C GLY A 275 -7.27 14.03 3.01
N ASP A 276 -8.14 13.84 4.03
CA ASP A 276 -9.29 14.72 4.27
C ASP A 276 -8.86 16.09 4.80
N ALA A 277 -9.29 17.15 4.10
CA ALA A 277 -8.91 18.53 4.44
C ALA A 277 -9.55 19.03 5.75
N GLY A 278 -10.76 18.57 6.05
CA GLY A 278 -11.49 18.94 7.28
C GLY A 278 -10.85 18.28 8.51
N LEU A 279 -10.56 16.98 8.40
CA LEU A 279 -9.87 16.22 9.44
C LEU A 279 -8.46 16.78 9.69
N ARG A 280 -7.71 17.08 8.63
CA ARG A 280 -6.41 17.76 8.70
C ARG A 280 -6.48 19.07 9.45
N LYS A 281 -7.44 19.94 9.09
CA LYS A 281 -7.64 21.22 9.76
C LYS A 281 -7.95 21.03 11.24
N SER A 282 -8.83 20.08 11.56
CA SER A 282 -9.18 19.76 12.95
C SER A 282 -7.95 19.31 13.75
N LYS A 283 -7.17 18.35 13.22
CA LYS A 283 -5.99 17.83 13.90
C LYS A 283 -4.90 18.91 14.12
N LEU A 284 -4.66 19.76 13.12
CA LEU A 284 -3.68 20.86 13.24
C LEU A 284 -4.06 21.91 14.30
N GLN A 285 -5.35 22.12 14.60
CA GLN A 285 -5.80 23.06 15.65
C GLN A 285 -5.37 22.65 17.06
N TYR A 286 -4.97 21.38 17.26
CA TYR A 286 -4.44 20.88 18.54
C TYR A 286 -2.92 20.98 18.65
N ASN A 287 -2.26 21.62 17.68
CA ASN A 287 -0.82 21.89 17.69
C ASN A 287 0.03 20.62 17.84
N PRO A 288 0.02 19.70 16.87
CA PRO A 288 0.84 18.50 16.94
C PRO A 288 2.32 18.87 17.08
N ILE A 289 3.06 18.11 17.89
CA ILE A 289 4.50 18.28 18.06
C ILE A 289 5.26 17.64 16.90
N GLU A 290 4.65 16.61 16.27
CA GLU A 290 5.25 15.87 15.17
C GLU A 290 4.17 15.29 14.25
N LEU A 291 4.53 15.09 12.99
CA LEU A 291 3.84 14.22 12.05
C LEU A 291 4.73 13.00 11.82
N VAL A 292 4.39 11.90 12.46
CA VAL A 292 5.19 10.67 12.46
C VAL A 292 5.15 10.03 11.08
N ASP A 293 6.32 9.82 10.51
CA ASP A 293 6.48 9.29 9.16
C ASP A 293 6.16 7.79 9.07
N LYS A 294 5.43 7.41 8.02
CA LYS A 294 5.17 6.02 7.63
C LYS A 294 5.71 5.81 6.21
N TYR A 295 6.60 4.84 6.05
CA TYR A 295 7.24 4.62 4.76
C TYR A 295 6.68 3.38 4.06
N THR A 296 6.45 3.54 2.75
CA THR A 296 6.29 2.41 1.84
C THR A 296 7.62 2.18 1.14
N LEU A 297 8.12 0.95 1.15
CA LEU A 297 9.40 0.58 0.58
C LEU A 297 9.25 -0.43 -0.53
N LEU A 298 10.02 -0.24 -1.61
CA LEU A 298 10.15 -1.16 -2.73
C LEU A 298 11.63 -1.57 -2.84
N PRO A 299 11.98 -2.74 -2.31
CA PRO A 299 13.37 -3.19 -2.24
C PRO A 299 13.99 -3.58 -3.57
N HIS A 300 13.18 -4.05 -4.52
CA HIS A 300 13.64 -4.66 -5.76
C HIS A 300 12.92 -4.10 -6.97
N ARG A 301 13.55 -4.20 -8.15
CA ARG A 301 12.88 -3.97 -9.43
C ARG A 301 11.76 -5.01 -9.59
N ALA A 302 10.76 -4.70 -10.39
CA ALA A 302 9.62 -5.61 -10.58
C ALA A 302 10.04 -6.99 -11.10
N ILE A 303 11.00 -7.03 -12.02
CA ILE A 303 11.49 -8.27 -12.61
C ILE A 303 12.25 -9.17 -11.61
N ASP A 304 12.87 -8.61 -10.58
CA ASP A 304 13.70 -9.36 -9.63
C ASP A 304 12.89 -10.44 -8.87
N GLY A 305 11.58 -10.17 -8.65
CA GLY A 305 10.65 -11.12 -8.02
C GLY A 305 10.05 -12.18 -8.96
N VAL A 306 10.23 -12.04 -10.28
CA VAL A 306 9.63 -12.95 -11.26
C VAL A 306 10.47 -14.21 -11.41
N SER A 307 9.94 -15.37 -11.04
CA SER A 307 10.63 -16.67 -11.13
C SER A 307 10.42 -17.38 -12.48
N HIS A 308 9.31 -17.13 -13.15
CA HIS A 308 8.94 -17.72 -14.44
C HIS A 308 8.15 -16.71 -15.30
N LEU A 309 8.27 -16.84 -16.61
CA LEU A 309 7.53 -15.99 -17.56
C LEU A 309 6.03 -16.31 -17.50
N PRO A 310 5.14 -15.28 -17.60
CA PRO A 310 3.71 -15.48 -17.54
C PRO A 310 3.13 -16.08 -18.83
N SER A 311 1.91 -16.63 -18.71
CA SER A 311 1.02 -16.89 -19.84
C SER A 311 -0.20 -15.96 -19.74
N ILE A 312 -0.40 -15.11 -20.75
CA ILE A 312 -1.42 -14.08 -20.79
C ILE A 312 -2.34 -14.37 -22.00
N VAL A 313 -3.60 -14.66 -21.71
CA VAL A 313 -4.62 -14.88 -22.73
C VAL A 313 -5.29 -13.53 -23.07
N CYS A 314 -5.27 -13.17 -24.36
CA CYS A 314 -5.96 -12.02 -24.91
C CYS A 314 -7.12 -12.49 -25.82
N ASP A 315 -7.76 -11.58 -26.54
CA ASP A 315 -8.93 -11.92 -27.37
C ASP A 315 -8.59 -12.89 -28.51
N ARG A 316 -7.48 -12.64 -29.23
CA ARG A 316 -7.07 -13.41 -30.41
C ARG A 316 -5.70 -14.05 -30.26
N ILE A 317 -4.88 -13.57 -29.32
CA ILE A 317 -3.50 -14.00 -29.12
C ILE A 317 -3.29 -14.54 -27.72
N GLU A 318 -2.28 -15.36 -27.59
CA GLU A 318 -1.66 -15.76 -26.32
C GLU A 318 -0.25 -15.19 -26.26
N ILE A 319 0.11 -14.56 -25.13
CA ILE A 319 1.46 -14.07 -24.88
C ILE A 319 2.07 -15.01 -23.85
N ARG A 320 3.15 -15.71 -24.20
CA ARG A 320 3.80 -16.69 -23.32
C ARG A 320 5.25 -16.92 -23.68
N GLU A 321 5.93 -17.74 -22.91
CA GLU A 321 7.32 -18.14 -23.14
C GLU A 321 7.53 -18.72 -24.54
N ILE A 322 8.63 -18.30 -25.19
CA ILE A 322 9.13 -18.89 -26.44
C ILE A 322 9.95 -20.11 -26.06
N THR A 323 9.55 -21.28 -26.52
CA THR A 323 10.20 -22.57 -26.23
C THR A 323 10.98 -23.10 -27.43
N ASP A 324 11.77 -24.18 -27.25
CA ASP A 324 12.55 -24.79 -28.32
C ASP A 324 11.70 -25.22 -29.52
N ILE A 325 10.42 -25.50 -29.34
CA ILE A 325 9.48 -25.82 -30.43
C ILE A 325 9.35 -24.64 -31.41
N ASN A 326 9.55 -23.44 -30.93
CA ASN A 326 9.40 -22.18 -31.69
C ASN A 326 10.75 -21.63 -32.19
N ALA A 327 11.86 -22.34 -31.98
CA ALA A 327 13.19 -21.82 -32.26
C ALA A 327 13.40 -21.40 -33.71
N ASN A 328 12.79 -22.10 -34.68
CA ASN A 328 12.91 -21.75 -36.11
C ASN A 328 12.12 -20.48 -36.46
N GLU A 329 10.89 -20.28 -35.92
CA GLU A 329 10.13 -19.05 -36.13
C GLU A 329 10.83 -17.88 -35.45
N PHE A 330 11.36 -18.08 -34.24
CA PHE A 330 12.11 -17.06 -33.51
C PHE A 330 13.40 -16.69 -34.22
N TYR A 331 14.12 -17.68 -34.75
CA TYR A 331 15.27 -17.45 -35.63
C TYR A 331 14.96 -16.56 -36.81
N ARG A 332 13.82 -16.76 -37.50
CA ARG A 332 13.39 -15.89 -38.62
C ARG A 332 13.15 -14.45 -38.16
N LEU A 333 12.63 -14.26 -36.94
CA LEU A 333 12.40 -12.94 -36.37
C LEU A 333 13.72 -12.23 -36.06
N GLU A 334 14.71 -12.93 -35.53
CA GLU A 334 16.00 -12.38 -35.10
C GLU A 334 17.00 -12.19 -36.26
N TYR A 335 17.01 -13.07 -37.22
CA TYR A 335 18.03 -13.11 -38.25
C TYR A 335 17.95 -11.92 -39.24
N ASP A 336 16.77 -11.39 -39.50
CA ASP A 336 16.56 -10.30 -40.47
C ASP A 336 16.96 -8.93 -39.89
N VAL A 337 18.24 -8.59 -40.02
CA VAL A 337 18.81 -7.32 -39.52
C VAL A 337 18.12 -6.09 -40.16
N ALA A 338 17.71 -6.15 -41.42
CA ALA A 338 17.07 -5.03 -42.07
C ALA A 338 15.69 -4.70 -41.48
N ARG A 339 14.95 -5.72 -41.06
CA ARG A 339 13.68 -5.57 -40.36
C ARG A 339 13.88 -5.12 -38.91
N ASN A 340 14.94 -5.64 -38.26
CA ASN A 340 15.25 -5.33 -36.88
C ASN A 340 15.99 -4.00 -36.69
N ARG A 341 16.17 -3.20 -37.74
CA ARG A 341 16.87 -1.91 -37.68
C ARG A 341 16.29 -0.96 -36.59
N TYR A 342 15.00 -1.12 -36.26
CA TYR A 342 14.31 -0.34 -35.25
C TYR A 342 14.15 -1.10 -33.90
N TRP A 343 14.66 -2.33 -33.82
CA TRP A 343 14.63 -3.11 -32.58
C TRP A 343 15.76 -2.75 -31.61
N GLY A 344 16.86 -2.25 -32.14
CA GLY A 344 18.03 -1.84 -31.36
C GLY A 344 19.04 -2.94 -31.14
N TYR A 345 18.84 -4.13 -31.72
CA TYR A 345 19.77 -5.25 -31.65
C TYR A 345 20.19 -5.70 -33.04
N ASN A 346 21.50 -5.89 -33.22
CA ASN A 346 22.11 -6.42 -34.44
C ASN A 346 23.10 -7.55 -34.06
N TRP A 347 22.69 -8.77 -34.22
CA TRP A 347 23.48 -9.93 -33.86
C TRP A 347 24.88 -9.96 -34.54
N ARG A 348 25.03 -9.35 -35.73
CA ARG A 348 26.32 -9.28 -36.45
C ARG A 348 27.39 -8.47 -35.74
N GLU A 349 27.01 -7.65 -34.81
CA GLU A 349 27.93 -6.87 -33.96
C GLU A 349 28.47 -7.70 -32.78
N HIS A 350 27.77 -8.79 -32.44
CA HIS A 350 28.05 -9.61 -31.27
C HIS A 350 28.46 -11.04 -31.60
N PHE A 351 28.28 -11.50 -32.84
CA PHE A 351 28.54 -12.87 -33.24
C PHE A 351 29.24 -12.95 -34.60
N SER A 352 30.33 -13.72 -34.65
CA SER A 352 31.09 -13.98 -35.88
C SER A 352 30.63 -15.30 -36.52
N GLY A 353 30.15 -15.25 -37.77
CA GLY A 353 29.65 -16.40 -38.51
C GLY A 353 28.12 -16.38 -38.67
N GLU A 354 27.55 -17.55 -38.96
CA GLU A 354 26.09 -17.71 -39.07
C GLU A 354 25.51 -18.19 -37.74
N PRO A 355 24.62 -17.44 -37.09
CA PRO A 355 23.98 -17.87 -35.87
C PRO A 355 23.02 -19.03 -36.12
N THR A 356 22.81 -19.84 -35.08
CA THR A 356 21.81 -20.92 -35.12
C THR A 356 20.55 -20.53 -34.35
N PRO A 357 19.43 -21.23 -34.52
CA PRO A 357 18.24 -21.00 -33.70
C PRO A 357 18.55 -21.08 -32.18
N GLU A 358 19.42 -22.04 -31.78
CA GLU A 358 19.80 -22.23 -30.38
C GLU A 358 20.58 -21.02 -29.82
N TYR A 359 21.37 -20.32 -30.67
CA TYR A 359 22.05 -19.10 -30.25
C TYR A 359 21.08 -18.06 -29.75
N PHE A 360 20.03 -17.75 -30.51
CA PHE A 360 19.01 -16.76 -30.10
C PHE A 360 18.16 -17.22 -28.93
N MET A 361 17.79 -18.52 -28.91
CA MET A 361 17.06 -19.11 -27.77
C MET A 361 17.84 -19.05 -26.47
N ARG A 362 19.15 -19.21 -26.52
CA ARG A 362 20.01 -19.05 -25.35
C ARG A 362 20.04 -17.60 -24.89
N GLY A 363 20.12 -16.64 -25.82
CA GLY A 363 20.13 -15.23 -25.50
C GLY A 363 18.91 -14.83 -24.66
N ILE A 364 17.69 -15.07 -25.12
CA ILE A 364 16.47 -14.70 -24.40
C ILE A 364 16.34 -15.41 -23.04
N ARG A 365 16.85 -16.63 -22.89
CA ARG A 365 16.89 -17.32 -21.59
C ARG A 365 17.88 -16.69 -20.62
N GLU A 366 19.05 -16.28 -21.13
CA GLU A 366 20.07 -15.59 -20.34
C GLU A 366 19.56 -14.22 -19.89
N ASP A 367 18.90 -13.44 -20.77
CA ASP A 367 18.32 -12.14 -20.45
C ASP A 367 17.28 -12.25 -19.33
N PHE A 368 16.37 -13.21 -19.40
CA PHE A 368 15.42 -13.44 -18.32
C PHE A 368 16.08 -13.95 -17.03
N LYS A 369 17.04 -14.87 -17.14
CA LYS A 369 17.80 -15.38 -15.99
C LYS A 369 18.57 -14.28 -15.26
N ASN A 370 19.15 -13.35 -16.01
CA ASN A 370 19.90 -12.20 -15.48
C ASN A 370 18.98 -11.05 -15.01
N LYS A 371 17.66 -11.19 -15.24
CA LYS A 371 16.69 -10.13 -14.92
C LYS A 371 16.88 -8.84 -15.73
N ASP A 372 17.38 -8.96 -16.93
CA ASP A 372 17.53 -7.85 -17.86
C ASP A 372 16.23 -7.59 -18.62
N GLU A 373 15.57 -8.67 -19.09
CA GLU A 373 14.37 -8.59 -19.90
C GLU A 373 13.36 -9.71 -19.58
N MET A 374 12.09 -9.49 -19.95
CA MET A 374 11.02 -10.50 -19.99
C MET A 374 10.60 -10.71 -21.46
N PRO A 375 11.33 -11.52 -22.24
CA PRO A 375 11.02 -11.80 -23.63
C PRO A 375 9.87 -12.80 -23.74
N LEU A 376 8.79 -12.42 -24.42
CA LEU A 376 7.56 -13.21 -24.55
C LEU A 376 7.16 -13.34 -26.03
N GLY A 377 6.77 -14.53 -26.42
CA GLY A 377 6.21 -14.78 -27.76
C GLY A 377 4.76 -14.35 -27.85
N ILE A 378 4.42 -13.76 -28.99
CA ILE A 378 3.03 -13.48 -29.39
C ILE A 378 2.57 -14.67 -30.25
N PHE A 379 1.59 -15.42 -29.77
CA PHE A 379 1.03 -16.57 -30.48
C PHE A 379 -0.34 -16.25 -31.06
N TYR A 380 -0.47 -16.42 -32.35
CA TYR A 380 -1.73 -16.27 -33.07
C TYR A 380 -1.99 -17.55 -33.86
N ASP A 381 -3.18 -18.12 -33.68
CA ASP A 381 -3.54 -19.43 -34.27
C ASP A 381 -2.45 -20.50 -34.00
N ARG A 382 -1.97 -20.57 -32.76
CA ARG A 382 -0.91 -21.48 -32.25
C ARG A 382 0.47 -21.31 -32.88
N ARG A 383 0.68 -20.34 -33.77
CA ARG A 383 1.96 -20.03 -34.41
C ARG A 383 2.61 -18.84 -33.73
N LEU A 384 3.94 -18.86 -33.63
CA LEU A 384 4.67 -17.68 -33.19
C LEU A 384 4.53 -16.56 -34.24
N ALA A 385 3.83 -15.49 -33.89
CA ALA A 385 3.58 -14.32 -34.73
C ALA A 385 4.61 -13.21 -34.51
N GLY A 386 5.28 -13.18 -33.36
CA GLY A 386 6.24 -12.16 -33.03
C GLY A 386 6.67 -12.22 -31.57
N GLU A 387 7.23 -11.12 -31.12
CA GLU A 387 7.73 -10.95 -29.75
C GLU A 387 7.20 -9.65 -29.14
N VAL A 388 6.92 -9.68 -27.85
CA VAL A 388 6.67 -8.52 -27.00
C VAL A 388 7.53 -8.65 -25.75
N VAL A 389 8.19 -7.57 -25.34
CA VAL A 389 9.18 -7.59 -24.27
C VAL A 389 8.94 -6.48 -23.26
N LEU A 390 9.13 -6.75 -21.98
CA LEU A 390 9.40 -5.74 -20.97
C LEU A 390 10.89 -5.74 -20.65
N HIS A 391 11.49 -4.57 -20.64
CA HIS A 391 12.92 -4.40 -20.39
C HIS A 391 13.19 -3.07 -19.67
N ASN A 392 14.46 -2.77 -19.37
CA ASN A 392 14.85 -1.53 -18.68
C ASN A 392 14.06 -1.29 -17.40
N PHE A 393 13.90 -2.33 -16.58
CA PHE A 393 13.21 -2.21 -15.30
C PHE A 393 13.97 -1.29 -14.35
N GLY A 394 13.32 -0.19 -13.95
CA GLY A 394 13.89 0.82 -13.08
C GLY A 394 13.44 0.68 -11.63
N TYR A 395 14.25 1.22 -10.72
CA TYR A 395 13.91 1.34 -9.30
C TYR A 395 12.81 2.39 -9.01
N ARG A 396 12.44 3.18 -10.02
CA ARG A 396 11.28 4.09 -9.95
C ARG A 396 9.94 3.41 -10.22
N ASN A 397 9.96 2.09 -10.28
CA ASN A 397 8.81 1.27 -10.60
C ASN A 397 8.30 1.48 -12.01
N ASP A 398 9.22 1.56 -12.94
CA ASP A 398 9.01 1.75 -14.36
C ASP A 398 9.68 0.63 -15.16
N CYS A 399 9.23 0.45 -16.39
CA CYS A 399 9.88 -0.39 -17.39
C CYS A 399 9.59 0.14 -18.79
N GLU A 400 10.35 -0.32 -19.79
CA GLU A 400 10.06 -0.09 -21.20
C GLU A 400 9.37 -1.31 -21.81
N ILE A 401 8.51 -1.06 -22.83
CA ILE A 401 7.84 -2.11 -23.60
C ILE A 401 8.22 -2.00 -25.06
N GLY A 402 8.55 -3.17 -25.67
CA GLY A 402 8.82 -3.31 -27.10
C GLY A 402 7.95 -4.38 -27.74
N VAL A 403 7.67 -4.25 -29.04
CA VAL A 403 6.90 -5.24 -29.82
C VAL A 403 7.42 -5.32 -31.25
N ARG A 404 7.53 -6.52 -31.78
CA ARG A 404 7.82 -6.79 -33.20
C ARG A 404 7.07 -8.01 -33.70
N LEU A 405 6.77 -8.07 -34.99
CA LEU A 405 6.02 -9.16 -35.60
C LEU A 405 6.77 -9.72 -36.82
N LEU A 406 6.55 -11.00 -37.11
CA LEU A 406 6.89 -11.59 -38.40
C LEU A 406 6.04 -10.95 -39.51
N PRO A 407 6.58 -10.86 -40.76
CA PRO A 407 5.93 -10.15 -41.90
C PRO A 407 4.49 -10.54 -42.13
N GLU A 408 4.23 -11.84 -42.13
CA GLU A 408 2.93 -12.42 -42.41
C GLU A 408 1.83 -12.09 -41.41
N PHE A 409 2.20 -11.60 -40.22
CA PHE A 409 1.27 -11.22 -39.15
C PHE A 409 1.13 -9.72 -38.96
N GLU A 410 1.78 -8.94 -39.80
CA GLU A 410 1.66 -7.50 -39.80
C GLU A 410 0.32 -7.01 -40.33
N GLY A 411 -0.14 -5.84 -39.89
CA GLY A 411 -1.40 -5.25 -40.37
C GLY A 411 -2.68 -5.86 -39.76
N LEU A 412 -2.55 -6.95 -38.98
CA LEU A 412 -3.67 -7.63 -38.34
C LEU A 412 -4.08 -7.02 -36.99
N GLY A 413 -3.38 -6.01 -36.48
CA GLY A 413 -3.63 -5.38 -35.18
C GLY A 413 -3.06 -6.14 -33.98
N LEU A 414 -2.32 -7.25 -34.18
CA LEU A 414 -1.80 -8.11 -33.12
C LEU A 414 -0.80 -7.37 -32.21
N ALA A 415 0.04 -6.49 -32.77
CA ALA A 415 0.98 -5.70 -31.97
C ALA A 415 0.28 -4.81 -30.93
N LYS A 416 -0.83 -4.16 -31.31
CA LYS A 416 -1.64 -3.38 -30.39
C LYS A 416 -2.21 -4.26 -29.27
N GLU A 417 -2.75 -5.40 -29.63
CA GLU A 417 -3.34 -6.36 -28.68
C GLU A 417 -2.28 -6.89 -27.69
N ALA A 418 -1.09 -7.21 -28.20
CA ALA A 418 0.04 -7.65 -27.37
C ALA A 418 0.52 -6.56 -26.40
N LEU A 419 0.64 -5.32 -26.87
CA LEU A 419 0.97 -4.18 -25.99
C LEU A 419 -0.05 -4.02 -24.87
N LEU A 420 -1.36 -4.07 -25.20
CA LEU A 420 -2.41 -3.94 -24.20
C LEU A 420 -2.41 -5.07 -23.17
N GLY A 421 -2.24 -6.32 -23.63
CA GLY A 421 -2.15 -7.50 -22.76
C GLY A 421 -0.96 -7.44 -21.82
N LEU A 422 0.23 -7.12 -22.33
CA LEU A 422 1.45 -7.06 -21.53
C LEU A 422 1.48 -5.84 -20.60
N MET A 423 0.97 -4.68 -21.02
CA MET A 423 0.82 -3.52 -20.12
C MET A 423 -0.16 -3.82 -18.97
N ARG A 424 -1.25 -4.52 -19.24
CA ARG A 424 -2.17 -4.96 -18.18
C ARG A 424 -1.46 -5.84 -17.17
N TYR A 425 -0.69 -6.83 -17.61
CA TYR A 425 0.13 -7.67 -16.74
C TYR A 425 1.13 -6.83 -15.95
N ALA A 426 1.84 -5.91 -16.59
CA ALA A 426 2.79 -5.01 -15.92
C ALA A 426 2.14 -4.20 -14.79
N PHE A 427 0.94 -3.66 -15.02
CA PHE A 427 0.26 -2.84 -14.02
C PHE A 427 -0.37 -3.64 -12.87
N PHE A 428 -0.99 -4.77 -13.16
CA PHE A 428 -1.80 -5.49 -12.19
C PHE A 428 -1.09 -6.65 -11.50
N GLU A 429 -0.16 -7.32 -12.19
CA GLU A 429 0.57 -8.46 -11.65
C GLU A 429 1.99 -8.10 -11.19
N LEU A 430 2.71 -7.29 -11.99
CA LEU A 430 4.04 -6.80 -11.61
C LEU A 430 4.01 -5.52 -10.78
N ASP A 431 2.85 -4.90 -10.65
CA ASP A 431 2.66 -3.67 -9.88
C ASP A 431 3.57 -2.51 -10.34
N ILE A 432 3.77 -2.41 -11.64
CA ILE A 432 4.49 -1.31 -12.26
C ILE A 432 3.62 -0.04 -12.23
N ASP A 433 4.21 1.10 -11.89
CA ASP A 433 3.50 2.39 -11.92
C ASP A 433 3.46 3.00 -13.33
N THR A 434 4.54 2.79 -14.10
CA THR A 434 4.74 3.46 -15.39
C THR A 434 5.37 2.51 -16.41
N VAL A 435 4.73 2.39 -17.56
CA VAL A 435 5.29 1.71 -18.73
C VAL A 435 5.70 2.79 -19.75
N LEU A 436 6.95 2.76 -20.15
CA LEU A 436 7.57 3.63 -21.14
C LEU A 436 7.69 2.90 -22.48
N ALA A 437 7.73 3.63 -23.56
CA ALA A 437 8.11 3.12 -24.87
C ALA A 437 8.80 4.23 -25.68
N LYS A 438 9.68 3.81 -26.59
CA LYS A 438 10.27 4.73 -27.56
C LYS A 438 10.15 4.16 -28.95
N CYS A 439 10.10 5.00 -29.97
CA CYS A 439 10.24 4.58 -31.35
C CYS A 439 11.06 5.60 -32.15
N TYR A 440 11.78 5.11 -33.13
CA TYR A 440 12.51 5.97 -34.06
C TYR A 440 11.54 6.91 -34.77
N LYS A 441 11.94 8.17 -35.01
CA LYS A 441 11.11 9.19 -35.69
C LYS A 441 10.66 8.75 -37.09
N GLU A 442 11.47 7.97 -37.78
CA GLU A 442 11.17 7.39 -39.09
C GLU A 442 10.14 6.27 -39.04
N ASN A 443 9.89 5.68 -37.87
CA ASN A 443 8.99 4.54 -37.66
C ASN A 443 7.56 4.99 -37.34
N GLU A 444 6.91 5.66 -38.29
CA GLU A 444 5.53 6.14 -38.14
C GLU A 444 4.52 5.01 -37.83
N ARG A 445 4.84 3.78 -38.20
CA ARG A 445 4.00 2.62 -37.89
C ARG A 445 4.03 2.28 -36.40
N SER A 446 5.20 2.25 -35.77
CA SER A 446 5.33 2.04 -34.34
C SER A 446 4.65 3.16 -33.57
N LYS A 447 4.87 4.43 -33.95
CA LYS A 447 4.21 5.59 -33.36
C LYS A 447 2.68 5.44 -33.31
N ARG A 448 2.07 5.09 -34.45
CA ARG A 448 0.60 4.87 -34.54
C ARG A 448 0.16 3.70 -33.66
N THR A 449 0.95 2.63 -33.58
CA THR A 449 0.64 1.48 -32.75
C THR A 449 0.66 1.83 -31.26
N LEU A 450 1.68 2.53 -30.78
CA LEU A 450 1.79 2.99 -29.40
C LEU A 450 0.63 3.92 -29.00
N LEU A 451 0.33 4.92 -29.84
CA LEU A 451 -0.83 5.81 -29.62
C LEU A 451 -2.14 5.04 -29.57
N SER A 452 -2.34 4.07 -30.49
CA SER A 452 -3.56 3.25 -30.53
C SER A 452 -3.69 2.30 -29.32
N ALA A 453 -2.58 1.95 -28.66
CA ALA A 453 -2.55 1.20 -27.41
C ALA A 453 -2.80 2.11 -26.18
N GLY A 454 -3.07 3.39 -26.39
CA GLY A 454 -3.39 4.36 -25.34
C GLY A 454 -2.19 4.88 -24.58
N MET A 455 -0.99 4.80 -25.16
CA MET A 455 0.18 5.47 -24.60
C MET A 455 0.16 6.96 -24.98
N LYS A 456 0.61 7.83 -24.09
CA LYS A 456 0.68 9.28 -24.35
C LYS A 456 2.10 9.65 -24.78
N PHE A 457 2.19 10.52 -25.81
CA PHE A 457 3.45 11.15 -26.19
C PHE A 457 3.93 12.08 -25.05
N ILE A 458 5.19 11.96 -24.67
CA ILE A 458 5.78 12.73 -23.56
C ILE A 458 6.98 13.57 -23.97
N GLY A 459 7.50 13.39 -25.19
CA GLY A 459 8.64 14.15 -25.69
C GLY A 459 9.38 13.45 -26.80
N GLU A 460 10.44 14.12 -27.30
CA GLU A 460 11.31 13.62 -28.36
C GLU A 460 12.72 14.14 -28.19
N ASP A 461 13.68 13.41 -28.76
CA ASP A 461 15.06 13.88 -29.00
C ASP A 461 15.36 13.90 -30.50
N GLU A 462 16.63 13.89 -30.90
CA GLU A 462 17.04 13.88 -32.30
C GLU A 462 16.60 12.59 -33.04
N THR A 463 16.53 11.47 -32.33
CA THR A 463 16.33 10.12 -32.86
C THR A 463 14.97 9.52 -32.58
N PHE A 464 14.45 9.73 -31.38
CA PHE A 464 13.28 9.02 -30.86
C PHE A 464 12.11 9.92 -30.50
N TYR A 465 10.90 9.35 -30.60
CA TYR A 465 9.70 9.76 -29.88
C TYR A 465 9.55 8.91 -28.62
N TYR A 466 9.16 9.54 -27.51
CA TYR A 466 8.94 8.91 -26.21
C TYR A 466 7.48 8.88 -25.82
N PHE A 467 7.05 7.76 -25.27
CA PHE A 467 5.66 7.52 -24.87
C PHE A 467 5.62 6.95 -23.46
N MET A 468 4.49 7.18 -22.80
CA MET A 468 4.25 6.70 -21.44
C MET A 468 2.79 6.27 -21.27
N LYS A 469 2.58 5.27 -20.40
CA LYS A 469 1.27 4.94 -19.84
C LYS A 469 1.44 4.61 -18.36
N THR A 470 0.49 5.07 -17.52
CA THR A 470 0.48 4.80 -16.08
C THR A 470 -0.71 3.92 -15.71
N ALA A 471 -0.62 3.22 -14.57
CA ALA A 471 -1.67 2.33 -14.08
C ALA A 471 -3.01 3.07 -13.83
N ALA A 472 -2.97 4.36 -13.52
CA ALA A 472 -4.14 5.20 -13.23
C ALA A 472 -4.80 5.83 -14.48
N MET A 473 -4.35 5.47 -15.66
CA MET A 473 -4.89 5.93 -16.95
C MET A 473 -5.63 4.75 -17.62
#